data_933b7db3ca215483e9d192ba49e9d130
#
_entry.id   933b7db3ca215483e9d192ba49e9d130
#
_cell.length_a   1.000
_cell.length_b   1.000
_cell.length_c   1.000
_cell.angle_alpha   90.00
_cell.angle_beta   90.00
_cell.angle_gamma   90.00
#
_symmetry.space_group_name_H-M   'P 1'
#
loop_
_entity.id
_entity.type
_entity.pdbx_description
1 polymer ?
#
loop_
_entity_poly.entity_id
_entity_poly.type
_entity_poly.pdbx_seq_one_letter_code
_entity_poly.pdbx_strand_id
1 'polypeptide(L)'
;MTRFPVTSLRSVDLGTPVIDRAERFYTSVWGLEVVIRDQGSVYLRATGSDHHVVALHAGVRPELRAITFRVDSADDFAALGVTVAEQGGQVLSPPGANAGPDGGTVMTVRGPEGGLLRFAHGDRQLAPLPQGGYRPVRLAHVNLNSIDVDASATFYEKALGFRLTDRSKAMAFVRCNTDHHAVVIADAPVNGLNHVAFLMPDLEAVMRGAGRLIDAGFPIAWGVGRHGPGDNVFAYFIDPAGFVIEYTAEVLQVDDS
;
A
#
# COMPACT_ATOMS: atom_id res chain seq x y z
N MET A 1 1.53 19.84 17.42
CA MET A 1 1.77 18.67 16.55
C MET A 1 1.54 19.11 15.12
N THR A 2 2.47 18.86 14.22
CA THR A 2 2.29 19.15 12.79
C THR A 2 1.35 18.08 12.24
N ARG A 3 0.19 18.47 11.74
CA ARG A 3 -0.80 17.58 11.16
C ARG A 3 -0.29 16.99 9.84
N PHE A 4 -0.46 15.69 9.62
CA PHE A 4 -0.28 15.07 8.33
C PHE A 4 -1.55 15.30 7.50
N PRO A 5 -1.49 15.88 6.30
CA PRO A 5 -2.67 15.94 5.42
C PRO A 5 -3.05 14.55 4.91
N VAL A 6 -2.04 13.72 4.63
CA VAL A 6 -2.20 12.30 4.29
C VAL A 6 -2.01 11.48 5.57
N THR A 7 -2.96 10.63 5.90
CA THR A 7 -3.04 9.97 7.22
C THR A 7 -2.82 8.46 7.19
N SER A 8 -3.04 7.80 6.06
CA SER A 8 -2.81 6.36 5.95
C SER A 8 -2.70 5.88 4.52
N LEU A 9 -1.91 4.82 4.32
CA LEU A 9 -1.99 3.97 3.14
C LEU A 9 -3.29 3.15 3.21
N ARG A 10 -4.11 3.21 2.18
CA ARG A 10 -5.42 2.56 2.19
C ARG A 10 -5.48 1.33 1.28
N SER A 11 -5.07 1.45 0.02
CA SER A 11 -5.15 0.34 -0.94
C SER A 11 -4.18 0.49 -2.10
N VAL A 12 -3.98 -0.62 -2.81
CA VAL A 12 -3.29 -0.66 -4.11
C VAL A 12 -4.20 -1.24 -5.18
N ASP A 13 -4.09 -0.69 -6.38
CA ASP A 13 -4.75 -1.18 -7.59
C ASP A 13 -3.71 -1.93 -8.44
N LEU A 14 -3.92 -3.22 -8.67
CA LEU A 14 -3.00 -4.10 -9.39
C LEU A 14 -3.65 -4.62 -10.67
N GLY A 15 -3.03 -4.36 -11.82
CA GLY A 15 -3.37 -5.00 -13.10
C GLY A 15 -2.76 -6.39 -13.19
N THR A 16 -3.52 -7.39 -13.67
CA THR A 16 -3.04 -8.77 -13.79
C THR A 16 -3.65 -9.50 -14.98
N PRO A 17 -2.85 -10.30 -15.73
CA PRO A 17 -3.36 -11.15 -16.81
C PRO A 17 -4.03 -12.45 -16.29
N VAL A 18 -3.95 -12.72 -14.98
CA VAL A 18 -4.40 -13.98 -14.36
C VAL A 18 -5.38 -13.71 -13.20
N ILE A 19 -6.35 -12.82 -13.41
CA ILE A 19 -7.22 -12.29 -12.35
C ILE A 19 -7.90 -13.38 -11.51
N ASP A 20 -8.46 -14.41 -12.13
CA ASP A 20 -9.12 -15.52 -11.43
C ASP A 20 -8.16 -16.32 -10.54
N ARG A 21 -6.92 -16.47 -10.99
CA ARG A 21 -5.89 -17.19 -10.24
C ARG A 21 -5.36 -16.31 -9.10
N ALA A 22 -5.21 -15.01 -9.33
CA ALA A 22 -4.84 -14.04 -8.31
C ALA A 22 -5.94 -13.92 -7.23
N GLU A 23 -7.22 -13.82 -7.63
CA GLU A 23 -8.34 -13.81 -6.69
C GLU A 23 -8.34 -15.06 -5.79
N ARG A 24 -8.24 -16.27 -6.38
CA ARG A 24 -8.17 -17.52 -5.60
C ARG A 24 -7.00 -17.54 -4.63
N PHE A 25 -5.83 -17.07 -5.05
CA PHE A 25 -4.66 -16.96 -4.17
C PHE A 25 -4.92 -16.02 -3.01
N TYR A 26 -5.35 -14.79 -3.28
CA TYR A 26 -5.57 -13.79 -2.24
C TYR A 26 -6.68 -14.20 -1.25
N THR A 27 -7.70 -14.93 -1.70
CA THR A 27 -8.82 -15.34 -0.84
C THR A 27 -8.56 -16.65 -0.10
N SER A 28 -8.04 -17.67 -0.78
CA SER A 28 -7.91 -19.01 -0.20
C SER A 28 -6.60 -19.26 0.53
N VAL A 29 -5.54 -18.48 0.18
CA VAL A 29 -4.19 -18.68 0.72
C VAL A 29 -3.70 -17.47 1.49
N TRP A 30 -3.77 -16.25 0.89
CA TRP A 30 -3.27 -15.02 1.52
C TRP A 30 -4.12 -14.55 2.70
N GLY A 31 -5.42 -14.78 2.66
CA GLY A 31 -6.34 -14.49 3.76
C GLY A 31 -7.13 -13.18 3.64
N LEU A 32 -7.31 -12.67 2.42
CA LEU A 32 -8.24 -11.58 2.13
C LEU A 32 -9.65 -12.11 1.84
N GLU A 33 -10.66 -11.24 1.88
CA GLU A 33 -12.03 -11.57 1.50
C GLU A 33 -12.53 -10.69 0.35
N VAL A 34 -13.31 -11.25 -0.56
CA VAL A 34 -13.94 -10.47 -1.62
C VAL A 34 -15.04 -9.59 -1.04
N VAL A 35 -14.96 -8.30 -1.30
CA VAL A 35 -16.04 -7.35 -1.00
C VAL A 35 -17.03 -7.28 -2.16
N ILE A 36 -16.51 -7.10 -3.37
CA ILE A 36 -17.32 -6.97 -4.58
C ILE A 36 -16.49 -7.35 -5.82
N ARG A 37 -17.19 -7.83 -6.85
CA ARG A 37 -16.68 -7.95 -8.21
C ARG A 37 -17.48 -7.01 -9.09
N ASP A 38 -16.77 -6.18 -9.84
CA ASP A 38 -17.40 -5.19 -10.71
C ASP A 38 -16.56 -4.96 -11.96
N GLN A 39 -17.20 -5.03 -13.15
CA GLN A 39 -16.63 -4.70 -14.46
C GLN A 39 -15.21 -5.25 -14.72
N GLY A 40 -14.95 -6.52 -14.38
CA GLY A 40 -13.65 -7.16 -14.58
C GLY A 40 -12.61 -6.79 -13.50
N SER A 41 -13.07 -6.27 -12.38
CA SER A 41 -12.28 -5.96 -11.19
C SER A 41 -12.78 -6.73 -9.98
N VAL A 42 -11.86 -7.04 -9.06
CA VAL A 42 -12.15 -7.71 -7.79
C VAL A 42 -11.56 -6.89 -6.65
N TYR A 43 -12.39 -6.49 -5.71
CA TYR A 43 -12.01 -5.68 -4.55
C TYR A 43 -11.92 -6.57 -3.32
N LEU A 44 -10.73 -6.61 -2.72
CA LEU A 44 -10.37 -7.54 -1.65
C LEU A 44 -10.06 -6.76 -0.37
N ARG A 45 -10.71 -7.15 0.74
CA ARG A 45 -10.49 -6.56 2.06
C ARG A 45 -9.62 -7.45 2.94
N ALA A 46 -8.89 -6.82 3.85
CA ALA A 46 -8.29 -7.44 5.02
C ALA A 46 -9.30 -7.48 6.19
N THR A 47 -8.85 -7.83 7.38
CA THR A 47 -9.75 -7.93 8.56
C THR A 47 -10.08 -6.58 9.21
N GLY A 48 -9.33 -5.51 8.89
CA GLY A 48 -9.60 -4.16 9.38
C GLY A 48 -10.84 -3.51 8.74
N SER A 49 -10.98 -2.20 8.94
CA SER A 49 -12.14 -1.42 8.51
C SER A 49 -12.11 -0.96 7.06
N ASP A 50 -10.99 -1.09 6.37
CA ASP A 50 -10.87 -0.66 4.98
C ASP A 50 -11.86 -1.40 4.08
N HIS A 51 -12.58 -0.65 3.21
CA HIS A 51 -13.48 -1.27 2.24
C HIS A 51 -12.75 -2.34 1.42
N HIS A 52 -11.55 -2.02 0.95
CA HIS A 52 -10.65 -2.95 0.31
C HIS A 52 -9.20 -2.48 0.50
N VAL A 53 -8.27 -3.40 0.48
CA VAL A 53 -6.83 -3.13 0.53
C VAL A 53 -6.14 -3.44 -0.79
N VAL A 54 -6.72 -4.32 -1.61
CA VAL A 54 -6.27 -4.63 -2.98
C VAL A 54 -7.47 -4.55 -3.91
N ALA A 55 -7.32 -3.85 -5.04
CA ALA A 55 -8.18 -3.98 -6.18
C ALA A 55 -7.40 -4.68 -7.30
N LEU A 56 -7.88 -5.86 -7.72
CA LEU A 56 -7.35 -6.58 -8.87
C LEU A 56 -8.12 -6.17 -10.12
N HIS A 57 -7.43 -5.85 -11.18
CA HIS A 57 -8.02 -5.48 -12.47
C HIS A 57 -7.50 -6.38 -13.58
N ALA A 58 -8.38 -6.86 -14.44
CA ALA A 58 -7.95 -7.57 -15.63
C ALA A 58 -7.02 -6.67 -16.48
N GLY A 59 -5.91 -7.23 -16.93
CA GLY A 59 -4.88 -6.53 -17.69
C GLY A 59 -4.05 -7.48 -18.53
N VAL A 60 -3.19 -6.95 -19.38
CA VAL A 60 -2.35 -7.76 -20.28
C VAL A 60 -0.99 -8.13 -19.66
N ARG A 61 -0.62 -7.46 -18.58
CA ARG A 61 0.64 -7.67 -17.85
C ARG A 61 0.45 -7.29 -16.36
N PRO A 62 1.34 -7.78 -15.47
CA PRO A 62 1.41 -7.27 -14.10
C PRO A 62 1.81 -5.78 -14.11
N GLU A 63 1.03 -4.95 -13.39
CA GLU A 63 1.33 -3.52 -13.25
C GLU A 63 0.71 -2.95 -11.97
N LEU A 64 1.41 -2.04 -11.31
CA LEU A 64 0.82 -1.18 -10.29
C LEU A 64 0.04 -0.07 -11.03
N ARG A 65 -1.28 -0.02 -10.84
CA ARG A 65 -2.13 1.00 -11.48
C ARG A 65 -2.25 2.25 -10.64
N ALA A 66 -2.41 2.10 -9.32
CA ALA A 66 -2.46 3.22 -8.39
C ALA A 66 -2.17 2.79 -6.96
N ILE A 67 -1.74 3.76 -6.14
CA ILE A 67 -1.70 3.68 -4.69
C ILE A 67 -2.72 4.67 -4.15
N THR A 68 -3.59 4.24 -3.24
CA THR A 68 -4.58 5.11 -2.61
C THR A 68 -4.20 5.38 -1.16
N PHE A 69 -4.13 6.65 -0.81
CA PHE A 69 -3.97 7.16 0.55
C PHE A 69 -5.24 7.85 1.02
N ARG A 70 -5.46 7.91 2.34
CA ARG A 70 -6.49 8.77 2.93
C ARG A 70 -5.95 10.14 3.25
N VAL A 71 -6.80 11.15 3.05
CA VAL A 71 -6.61 12.50 3.59
C VAL A 71 -7.58 12.72 4.75
N ASP A 72 -7.13 13.54 5.70
CA ASP A 72 -7.85 13.78 6.95
C ASP A 72 -9.11 14.63 6.73
N SER A 73 -9.03 15.59 5.80
CA SER A 73 -10.13 16.53 5.52
C SER A 73 -10.28 16.76 4.01
N ALA A 74 -11.51 17.03 3.58
CA ALA A 74 -11.76 17.48 2.22
C ALA A 74 -11.04 18.81 1.89
N ASP A 75 -10.79 19.65 2.89
CA ASP A 75 -10.09 20.92 2.74
C ASP A 75 -8.60 20.72 2.37
N ASP A 76 -8.02 19.57 2.68
CA ASP A 76 -6.63 19.26 2.36
C ASP A 76 -6.37 19.08 0.86
N PHE A 77 -7.40 18.73 0.07
CA PHE A 77 -7.22 18.50 -1.35
C PHE A 77 -6.70 19.71 -2.12
N ALA A 78 -7.18 20.92 -1.78
CA ALA A 78 -6.76 22.13 -2.47
C ALA A 78 -5.27 22.40 -2.25
N ALA A 79 -4.82 22.32 -0.99
CA ALA A 79 -3.42 22.49 -0.64
C ALA A 79 -2.54 21.41 -1.26
N LEU A 80 -2.99 20.14 -1.20
CA LEU A 80 -2.29 19.02 -1.79
C LEU A 80 -2.11 19.17 -3.32
N GLY A 81 -3.14 19.66 -4.02
CA GLY A 81 -3.06 19.91 -5.46
C GLY A 81 -2.02 20.97 -5.82
N VAL A 82 -1.90 22.04 -5.02
CA VAL A 82 -0.90 23.08 -5.20
C VAL A 82 0.52 22.52 -4.95
N THR A 83 0.73 21.89 -3.81
CA THR A 83 2.07 21.37 -3.45
C THR A 83 2.53 20.25 -4.41
N VAL A 84 1.62 19.40 -4.90
CA VAL A 84 1.92 18.40 -5.93
C VAL A 84 2.44 19.08 -7.21
N ALA A 85 1.77 20.13 -7.69
CA ALA A 85 2.20 20.84 -8.90
C ALA A 85 3.55 21.55 -8.70
N GLU A 86 3.76 22.18 -7.55
CA GLU A 86 5.02 22.84 -7.19
C GLU A 86 6.21 21.88 -7.13
N GLN A 87 5.97 20.62 -6.78
CA GLN A 87 7.01 19.59 -6.67
C GLN A 87 7.09 18.69 -7.93
N GLY A 88 6.61 19.16 -9.08
CA GLY A 88 6.77 18.48 -10.36
C GLY A 88 5.78 17.34 -10.64
N GLY A 89 4.80 17.12 -9.76
CA GLY A 89 3.69 16.23 -10.02
C GLY A 89 2.57 16.89 -10.86
N GLN A 90 1.59 16.10 -11.25
CA GLN A 90 0.46 16.56 -12.07
C GLN A 90 -0.87 16.13 -11.46
N VAL A 91 -1.78 17.05 -11.21
CA VAL A 91 -3.19 16.72 -10.91
C VAL A 91 -3.88 16.27 -12.19
N LEU A 92 -4.25 14.99 -12.24
CA LEU A 92 -4.95 14.39 -13.40
C LEU A 92 -6.46 14.53 -13.29
N SER A 93 -6.99 14.38 -12.06
CA SER A 93 -8.40 14.60 -11.76
C SER A 93 -8.49 15.40 -10.47
N PRO A 94 -9.14 16.57 -10.49
CA PRO A 94 -9.39 17.32 -9.27
C PRO A 94 -10.30 16.53 -8.32
N PRO A 95 -10.42 16.95 -7.04
CA PRO A 95 -11.32 16.29 -6.11
C PRO A 95 -12.73 16.19 -6.66
N GLY A 96 -13.28 14.99 -6.66
CA GLY A 96 -14.61 14.69 -7.18
C GLY A 96 -15.18 13.40 -6.62
N ALA A 97 -16.46 13.13 -6.88
CA ALA A 97 -17.10 11.90 -6.44
C ALA A 97 -16.35 10.68 -6.99
N ASN A 98 -15.99 9.75 -6.09
CA ASN A 98 -15.37 8.50 -6.48
C ASN A 98 -16.43 7.57 -7.10
N ALA A 99 -16.20 7.17 -8.36
CA ALA A 99 -17.04 6.18 -9.04
C ALA A 99 -16.79 4.74 -8.59
N GLY A 100 -15.75 4.51 -7.80
CA GLY A 100 -15.43 3.19 -7.23
C GLY A 100 -16.45 2.73 -6.18
N PRO A 101 -16.43 1.44 -5.80
CA PRO A 101 -17.44 0.83 -4.93
C PRO A 101 -17.39 1.32 -3.47
N ASP A 102 -16.32 1.99 -3.10
CA ASP A 102 -16.08 2.57 -1.77
C ASP A 102 -16.62 4.00 -1.64
N GLY A 103 -16.95 4.68 -2.75
CA GLY A 103 -17.50 6.03 -2.75
C GLY A 103 -16.56 7.08 -2.14
N GLY A 104 -17.12 8.15 -1.59
CA GLY A 104 -16.37 9.28 -1.07
C GLY A 104 -15.89 10.23 -2.16
N THR A 105 -14.91 11.08 -1.82
CA THR A 105 -14.24 12.02 -2.72
C THR A 105 -12.82 11.54 -3.00
N VAL A 106 -12.40 11.58 -4.26
CA VAL A 106 -11.04 11.20 -4.64
C VAL A 106 -10.41 12.27 -5.54
N MET A 107 -9.13 12.53 -5.33
CA MET A 107 -8.25 13.27 -6.23
C MET A 107 -7.19 12.30 -6.78
N THR A 108 -6.90 12.37 -8.08
CA THR A 108 -5.84 11.56 -8.70
C THR A 108 -4.72 12.44 -9.20
N VAL A 109 -3.50 12.08 -8.82
CA VAL A 109 -2.29 12.76 -9.27
C VAL A 109 -1.31 11.77 -9.89
N ARG A 110 -0.41 12.28 -10.71
CA ARG A 110 0.79 11.56 -11.15
C ARG A 110 2.00 12.16 -10.45
N GLY A 111 2.77 11.31 -9.78
CA GLY A 111 4.07 11.69 -9.22
C GLY A 111 5.11 11.96 -10.31
N PRO A 112 6.23 12.61 -9.98
CA PRO A 112 7.28 12.91 -10.95
C PRO A 112 7.89 11.65 -11.59
N GLU A 113 7.86 10.51 -10.89
CA GLU A 113 8.31 9.22 -11.41
C GLU A 113 7.29 8.53 -12.35
N GLY A 114 6.11 9.13 -12.55
CA GLY A 114 5.04 8.60 -13.40
C GLY A 114 3.99 7.72 -12.69
N GLY A 115 4.21 7.37 -11.42
CA GLY A 115 3.26 6.59 -10.62
C GLY A 115 1.96 7.33 -10.35
N LEU A 116 0.84 6.61 -10.34
CA LEU A 116 -0.47 7.19 -9.99
C LEU A 116 -0.74 7.07 -8.49
N LEU A 117 -1.05 8.20 -7.88
CA LEU A 117 -1.44 8.32 -6.49
C LEU A 117 -2.89 8.83 -6.43
N ARG A 118 -3.70 8.22 -5.58
CA ARG A 118 -5.05 8.67 -5.28
C ARG A 118 -5.13 9.10 -3.83
N PHE A 119 -5.84 10.18 -3.59
CA PHE A 119 -6.12 10.70 -2.25
C PHE A 119 -7.62 10.63 -2.04
N ALA A 120 -8.05 9.86 -1.04
CA ALA A 120 -9.45 9.60 -0.75
C ALA A 120 -9.88 10.21 0.58
N HIS A 121 -11.09 10.77 0.62
CA HIS A 121 -11.74 11.26 1.85
C HIS A 121 -13.19 10.81 1.87
N GLY A 122 -13.66 10.41 3.07
CA GLY A 122 -15.06 10.00 3.25
C GLY A 122 -15.42 8.70 2.53
N ASP A 123 -14.43 7.87 2.18
CA ASP A 123 -14.65 6.54 1.63
C ASP A 123 -15.35 5.62 2.65
N ARG A 124 -16.19 4.72 2.16
CA ARG A 124 -16.94 3.79 3.00
C ARG A 124 -16.00 2.85 3.74
N GLN A 125 -16.13 2.81 5.04
CA GLN A 125 -15.51 1.81 5.90
C GLN A 125 -16.49 0.68 6.22
N LEU A 126 -15.97 -0.51 6.47
CA LEU A 126 -16.71 -1.69 6.83
C LEU A 126 -16.45 -2.04 8.31
N ALA A 127 -17.39 -2.71 8.94
CA ALA A 127 -17.13 -3.29 10.25
C ALA A 127 -15.94 -4.24 10.17
N PRO A 128 -14.96 -4.16 11.09
CA PRO A 128 -13.85 -5.10 11.12
C PRO A 128 -14.34 -6.54 11.20
N LEU A 129 -13.65 -7.45 10.54
CA LEU A 129 -13.92 -8.88 10.64
C LEU A 129 -13.42 -9.41 11.99
N PRO A 130 -14.04 -10.50 12.51
CA PRO A 130 -13.53 -11.14 13.70
C PRO A 130 -12.05 -11.45 13.59
N GLN A 131 -11.29 -11.14 14.64
CA GLN A 131 -9.89 -11.49 14.72
C GLN A 131 -9.73 -13.01 14.76
N GLY A 132 -8.70 -13.51 14.12
CA GLY A 132 -8.39 -14.93 14.05
C GLY A 132 -7.95 -15.36 12.65
N GLY A 133 -7.49 -16.62 12.56
CA GLY A 133 -7.05 -17.22 11.29
C GLY A 133 -5.74 -16.67 10.73
N TYR A 134 -5.00 -15.87 11.52
CA TYR A 134 -3.69 -15.36 11.11
C TYR A 134 -3.74 -14.69 9.73
N ARG A 135 -4.62 -13.69 9.60
CA ARG A 135 -4.93 -12.98 8.37
C ARG A 135 -4.45 -11.52 8.43
N PRO A 136 -4.16 -10.90 7.28
CA PRO A 136 -3.82 -9.48 7.22
C PRO A 136 -4.91 -8.58 7.82
N VAL A 137 -4.47 -7.52 8.49
CA VAL A 137 -5.35 -6.49 9.10
C VAL A 137 -5.56 -5.32 8.15
N ARG A 138 -4.49 -4.85 7.50
CA ARG A 138 -4.46 -3.72 6.56
C ARG A 138 -3.19 -3.79 5.72
N LEU A 139 -3.02 -2.87 4.79
CA LEU A 139 -1.69 -2.62 4.24
C LEU A 139 -0.80 -1.98 5.31
N ALA A 140 0.47 -2.38 5.34
CA ALA A 140 1.50 -1.74 6.15
C ALA A 140 2.23 -0.68 5.35
N HIS A 141 2.80 -1.07 4.21
CA HIS A 141 3.53 -0.16 3.33
C HIS A 141 3.54 -0.63 1.87
N VAL A 142 3.93 0.26 0.99
CA VAL A 142 4.38 -0.05 -0.37
C VAL A 142 5.86 0.28 -0.49
N ASN A 143 6.63 -0.61 -1.10
CA ASN A 143 8.00 -0.32 -1.50
C ASN A 143 8.05 -0.05 -3.01
N LEU A 144 8.64 1.08 -3.37
CA LEU A 144 8.76 1.55 -4.75
C LEU A 144 10.23 1.59 -5.16
N ASN A 145 10.51 1.05 -6.32
CA ASN A 145 11.78 1.24 -7.01
C ASN A 145 11.84 2.66 -7.59
N SER A 146 12.95 3.34 -7.43
CA SER A 146 13.18 4.69 -7.95
C SER A 146 14.59 4.81 -8.54
N ILE A 147 14.70 5.48 -9.68
CA ILE A 147 15.96 5.86 -10.29
C ILE A 147 16.64 7.03 -9.56
N ASP A 148 15.87 7.76 -8.73
CA ASP A 148 16.33 8.88 -7.90
C ASP A 148 15.58 8.89 -6.56
N VAL A 149 16.17 8.20 -5.58
CA VAL A 149 15.56 8.04 -4.24
C VAL A 149 15.37 9.37 -3.53
N ASP A 150 16.31 10.31 -3.68
CA ASP A 150 16.26 11.59 -2.98
C ASP A 150 15.20 12.52 -3.57
N ALA A 151 15.07 12.56 -4.90
CA ALA A 151 13.98 13.30 -5.55
C ALA A 151 12.61 12.72 -5.18
N SER A 152 12.46 11.39 -5.22
CA SER A 152 11.23 10.72 -4.82
C SER A 152 10.88 10.98 -3.37
N ALA A 153 11.82 10.83 -2.44
CA ALA A 153 11.58 11.11 -1.02
C ALA A 153 11.19 12.58 -0.80
N THR A 154 11.86 13.51 -1.47
CA THR A 154 11.53 14.95 -1.43
C THR A 154 10.10 15.20 -1.90
N PHE A 155 9.63 14.54 -2.95
CA PHE A 155 8.25 14.66 -3.41
C PHE A 155 7.27 14.19 -2.32
N TYR A 156 7.48 13.01 -1.72
CA TYR A 156 6.63 12.54 -0.62
C TYR A 156 6.62 13.50 0.57
N GLU A 157 7.77 14.08 0.93
CA GLU A 157 7.86 15.04 2.05
C GLU A 157 7.22 16.38 1.72
N LYS A 158 7.58 17.01 0.59
CA LYS A 158 7.21 18.39 0.27
C LYS A 158 5.84 18.50 -0.37
N ALA A 159 5.47 17.57 -1.25
CA ALA A 159 4.17 17.59 -1.91
C ALA A 159 3.07 16.97 -1.05
N LEU A 160 3.36 15.86 -0.36
CA LEU A 160 2.33 15.05 0.31
C LEU A 160 2.35 15.19 1.84
N GLY A 161 3.33 15.89 2.40
CA GLY A 161 3.45 16.12 3.84
C GLY A 161 3.88 14.89 4.64
N PHE A 162 4.46 13.89 4.00
CA PHE A 162 5.10 12.77 4.68
C PHE A 162 6.33 13.23 5.46
N ARG A 163 6.86 12.38 6.33
CA ARG A 163 8.12 12.62 7.05
C ARG A 163 9.11 11.50 6.74
N LEU A 164 10.34 11.89 6.44
CA LEU A 164 11.46 10.97 6.39
C LEU A 164 11.74 10.48 7.82
N THR A 165 11.59 9.17 8.03
CA THR A 165 11.84 8.54 9.33
C THR A 165 13.24 7.96 9.39
N ASP A 166 13.67 7.32 8.31
CA ASP A 166 14.96 6.66 8.24
C ASP A 166 15.55 6.72 6.83
N ARG A 167 16.87 6.60 6.74
CA ARG A 167 17.63 6.63 5.48
C ARG A 167 18.76 5.63 5.54
N SER A 168 18.70 4.63 4.68
CA SER A 168 19.84 3.73 4.44
C SER A 168 20.64 4.17 3.20
N LYS A 169 21.72 3.47 2.87
CA LYS A 169 22.51 3.77 1.67
C LYS A 169 21.67 3.74 0.38
N ALA A 170 20.70 2.82 0.29
CA ALA A 170 19.94 2.55 -0.93
C ALA A 170 18.44 2.81 -0.78
N MET A 171 17.95 3.24 0.40
CA MET A 171 16.50 3.37 0.64
C MET A 171 16.17 4.57 1.51
N ALA A 172 15.03 5.19 1.23
CA ALA A 172 14.38 6.17 2.09
C ALA A 172 13.05 5.60 2.63
N PHE A 173 12.76 5.87 3.91
CA PHE A 173 11.57 5.39 4.61
C PHE A 173 10.74 6.60 5.02
N VAL A 174 9.54 6.75 4.45
CA VAL A 174 8.68 7.91 4.71
C VAL A 174 7.35 7.46 5.31
N ARG A 175 6.87 8.22 6.30
CA ARG A 175 5.65 7.95 7.04
C ARG A 175 4.61 9.06 6.91
N CYS A 176 3.34 8.69 7.03
CA CYS A 176 2.21 9.60 7.09
C CYS A 176 1.38 9.46 8.38
N ASN A 177 1.83 8.61 9.29
CA ASN A 177 1.25 8.39 10.62
C ASN A 177 2.34 7.92 11.59
N THR A 178 2.00 7.21 12.66
CA THR A 178 2.96 6.70 13.65
C THR A 178 3.72 5.45 13.21
N ASP A 179 3.29 4.73 12.18
CA ASP A 179 4.10 3.64 11.63
C ASP A 179 5.44 4.18 11.12
N HIS A 180 6.53 3.49 11.37
CA HIS A 180 7.88 3.90 10.94
C HIS A 180 7.92 4.28 9.46
N HIS A 181 7.15 3.60 8.62
CA HIS A 181 7.03 3.92 7.20
C HIS A 181 5.69 3.43 6.62
N ALA A 182 5.15 4.20 5.72
CA ALA A 182 4.02 3.84 4.86
C ALA A 182 4.47 3.65 3.40
N VAL A 183 5.59 4.30 3.02
CA VAL A 183 6.23 4.13 1.72
C VAL A 183 7.74 3.95 1.95
N VAL A 184 8.31 2.97 1.26
CA VAL A 184 9.76 2.80 1.12
C VAL A 184 10.13 3.10 -0.32
N ILE A 185 11.22 3.82 -0.52
CA ILE A 185 11.74 4.18 -1.84
C ILE A 185 13.12 3.55 -1.95
N ALA A 186 13.28 2.60 -2.86
CA ALA A 186 14.50 1.81 -3.04
C ALA A 186 15.22 2.21 -4.33
N ASP A 187 16.55 2.33 -4.27
CA ASP A 187 17.39 2.57 -5.43
C ASP A 187 17.30 1.42 -6.43
N ALA A 188 16.96 1.75 -7.68
CA ALA A 188 16.78 0.78 -8.75
C ALA A 188 16.99 1.43 -10.13
N PRO A 189 17.34 0.67 -11.17
CA PRO A 189 17.55 1.21 -12.51
C PRO A 189 16.26 1.64 -13.23
N VAL A 190 15.08 1.33 -12.66
CA VAL A 190 13.77 1.68 -13.21
C VAL A 190 12.79 2.01 -12.09
N ASN A 191 11.87 2.93 -12.37
CA ASN A 191 10.76 3.23 -11.46
C ASN A 191 9.70 2.12 -11.53
N GLY A 192 9.08 1.78 -10.39
CA GLY A 192 8.01 0.79 -10.36
C GLY A 192 7.70 0.25 -8.97
N LEU A 193 6.81 -0.73 -8.92
CA LEU A 193 6.53 -1.45 -7.68
C LEU A 193 7.66 -2.43 -7.37
N ASN A 194 8.20 -2.35 -6.16
CA ASN A 194 9.05 -3.37 -5.59
C ASN A 194 8.19 -4.44 -4.91
N HIS A 195 7.43 -4.07 -3.88
CA HIS A 195 6.50 -4.97 -3.20
C HIS A 195 5.36 -4.24 -2.48
N VAL A 196 4.38 -5.02 -2.06
CA VAL A 196 3.27 -4.58 -1.20
C VAL A 196 3.31 -5.37 0.10
N ALA A 197 3.33 -4.68 1.24
CA ALA A 197 3.35 -5.30 2.57
C ALA A 197 1.99 -5.24 3.26
N PHE A 198 1.61 -6.37 3.84
CA PHE A 198 0.34 -6.56 4.55
C PHE A 198 0.62 -6.74 6.04
N LEU A 199 0.03 -5.90 6.87
CA LEU A 199 0.19 -5.97 8.32
C LEU A 199 -0.54 -7.18 8.87
N MET A 200 0.21 -8.06 9.49
CA MET A 200 -0.29 -9.20 10.28
C MET A 200 -0.45 -8.77 11.75
N PRO A 201 -1.30 -9.44 12.54
CA PRO A 201 -1.48 -9.11 13.96
C PRO A 201 -0.18 -9.10 14.77
N ASP A 202 0.68 -10.09 14.57
CA ASP A 202 1.90 -10.32 15.33
C ASP A 202 2.87 -11.27 14.60
N LEU A 203 4.04 -11.52 15.19
CA LEU A 203 5.04 -12.49 14.71
C LEU A 203 4.44 -13.90 14.51
N GLU A 204 3.63 -14.38 15.46
CA GLU A 204 3.01 -15.71 15.36
C GLU A 204 2.11 -15.80 14.12
N ALA A 205 1.36 -14.74 13.81
CA ALA A 205 0.54 -14.68 12.62
C ALA A 205 1.37 -14.69 11.32
N VAL A 206 2.54 -14.03 11.29
CA VAL A 206 3.49 -14.12 10.16
C VAL A 206 3.98 -15.55 9.97
N MET A 207 4.40 -16.21 11.05
CA MET A 207 4.90 -17.61 11.01
C MET A 207 3.83 -18.59 10.52
N ARG A 208 2.62 -18.49 11.06
CA ARG A 208 1.50 -19.38 10.66
C ARG A 208 1.01 -19.07 9.25
N GLY A 209 0.97 -17.80 8.88
CA GLY A 209 0.68 -17.37 7.51
C GLY A 209 1.70 -17.94 6.52
N ALA A 210 2.99 -17.85 6.86
CA ALA A 210 4.06 -18.41 6.03
C ALA A 210 3.93 -19.94 5.87
N GLY A 211 3.65 -20.67 6.95
CA GLY A 211 3.39 -22.12 6.90
C GLY A 211 2.23 -22.45 5.96
N ARG A 212 1.11 -21.73 6.06
CA ARG A 212 -0.06 -21.90 5.17
C ARG A 212 0.31 -21.70 3.69
N LEU A 213 1.15 -20.71 3.36
CA LEU A 213 1.60 -20.50 1.99
C LEU A 213 2.48 -21.65 1.49
N ILE A 214 3.41 -22.13 2.31
CA ILE A 214 4.26 -23.29 1.99
C ILE A 214 3.40 -24.53 1.71
N ASP A 215 2.43 -24.82 2.57
CA ASP A 215 1.51 -25.95 2.43
C ASP A 215 0.66 -25.84 1.14
N ALA A 216 0.35 -24.63 0.70
CA ALA A 216 -0.35 -24.32 -0.54
C ALA A 216 0.57 -24.29 -1.79
N GLY A 217 1.87 -24.57 -1.63
CA GLY A 217 2.84 -24.63 -2.73
C GLY A 217 3.47 -23.29 -3.11
N PHE A 218 3.38 -22.28 -2.24
CA PHE A 218 4.04 -20.97 -2.41
C PHE A 218 5.25 -20.87 -1.48
N PRO A 219 6.48 -21.06 -1.97
CA PRO A 219 7.67 -21.02 -1.12
C PRO A 219 7.95 -19.60 -0.62
N ILE A 220 8.61 -19.49 0.53
CA ILE A 220 9.17 -18.23 1.01
C ILE A 220 10.25 -17.77 0.03
N ALA A 221 10.08 -16.57 -0.50
CA ALA A 221 11.07 -15.94 -1.37
C ALA A 221 12.22 -15.34 -0.56
N TRP A 222 11.91 -14.74 0.59
CA TRP A 222 12.89 -14.23 1.56
C TRP A 222 12.29 -14.15 2.97
N GLY A 223 13.05 -14.52 3.99
CA GLY A 223 12.62 -14.54 5.39
C GLY A 223 12.40 -15.98 5.89
N VAL A 224 11.78 -16.21 7.03
CA VAL A 224 11.26 -15.20 7.97
C VAL A 224 12.43 -14.47 8.62
N GLY A 225 12.31 -13.15 8.83
CA GLY A 225 13.36 -12.35 9.41
C GLY A 225 12.82 -11.09 10.10
N ARG A 226 13.73 -10.25 10.60
CA ARG A 226 13.43 -8.93 11.15
C ARG A 226 14.32 -7.88 10.47
N HIS A 227 13.68 -6.80 9.98
CA HIS A 227 14.40 -5.69 9.37
C HIS A 227 15.13 -4.83 10.42
N GLY A 228 16.24 -4.22 10.03
CA GLY A 228 16.88 -3.19 10.84
C GLY A 228 16.04 -1.90 10.87
N PRO A 229 15.83 -1.23 9.71
CA PRO A 229 14.91 -0.10 9.63
C PRO A 229 13.47 -0.54 9.89
N GLY A 230 12.79 0.14 10.84
CA GLY A 230 11.40 -0.16 11.19
C GLY A 230 11.19 -1.36 12.11
N ASP A 231 12.23 -2.13 12.43
CA ASP A 231 12.23 -3.29 13.34
C ASP A 231 11.12 -4.32 13.11
N ASN A 232 10.50 -4.31 11.93
CA ASN A 232 9.37 -5.17 11.60
C ASN A 232 9.81 -6.58 11.20
N VAL A 233 9.04 -7.57 11.66
CA VAL A 233 9.12 -8.96 11.19
C VAL A 233 8.62 -9.04 9.76
N PHE A 234 9.21 -9.92 8.95
CA PHE A 234 8.82 -10.06 7.54
C PHE A 234 8.88 -11.50 7.02
N ALA A 235 8.07 -11.78 6.02
CA ALA A 235 8.17 -12.94 5.13
C ALA A 235 7.67 -12.56 3.73
N TYR A 236 8.51 -12.72 2.71
CA TYR A 236 8.20 -12.38 1.32
C TYR A 236 7.78 -13.59 0.52
N PHE A 237 6.82 -13.36 -0.38
CA PHE A 237 6.30 -14.34 -1.32
C PHE A 237 6.12 -13.71 -2.70
N ILE A 238 5.89 -14.55 -3.69
CA ILE A 238 5.55 -14.13 -5.05
C ILE A 238 4.12 -14.60 -5.34
N ASP A 239 3.26 -13.68 -5.68
CA ASP A 239 1.87 -13.99 -6.03
C ASP A 239 1.76 -14.63 -7.43
N PRO A 240 0.58 -15.17 -7.83
CA PRO A 240 0.41 -15.80 -9.14
C PRO A 240 0.63 -14.88 -10.35
N ALA A 241 0.62 -13.56 -10.18
CA ALA A 241 0.89 -12.59 -11.23
C ALA A 241 2.38 -12.19 -11.30
N GLY A 242 3.17 -12.57 -10.29
CA GLY A 242 4.59 -12.23 -10.19
C GLY A 242 4.87 -11.00 -9.31
N PHE A 243 3.88 -10.46 -8.61
CA PHE A 243 4.12 -9.41 -7.62
C PHE A 243 4.80 -9.98 -6.39
N VAL A 244 5.81 -9.26 -5.90
CA VAL A 244 6.38 -9.52 -4.58
C VAL A 244 5.43 -8.95 -3.53
N ILE A 245 5.05 -9.79 -2.57
CA ILE A 245 4.15 -9.44 -1.48
C ILE A 245 4.76 -9.87 -0.15
N GLU A 246 4.48 -9.13 0.91
CA GLU A 246 5.07 -9.31 2.23
C GLU A 246 3.98 -9.48 3.29
N TYR A 247 4.11 -10.49 4.15
CA TYR A 247 3.55 -10.43 5.49
C TYR A 247 4.52 -9.70 6.40
N THR A 248 4.04 -8.69 7.11
CA THR A 248 4.84 -7.95 8.08
C THR A 248 4.09 -7.77 9.40
N ALA A 249 4.82 -7.64 10.50
CA ALA A 249 4.26 -7.37 11.82
C ALA A 249 5.23 -6.55 12.67
N GLU A 250 4.71 -6.01 13.79
CA GLU A 250 5.53 -5.32 14.79
C GLU A 250 6.30 -4.12 14.23
N VAL A 251 5.67 -3.40 13.28
CA VAL A 251 6.26 -2.18 12.72
C VAL A 251 6.48 -1.16 13.82
N LEU A 252 7.73 -0.67 13.94
CA LEU A 252 8.10 0.34 14.93
C LEU A 252 7.16 1.55 14.86
N GLN A 253 6.65 1.95 16.02
CA GLN A 253 5.83 3.14 16.15
C GLN A 253 6.72 4.34 16.50
N VAL A 254 6.61 5.41 15.74
CA VAL A 254 7.40 6.64 15.88
C VAL A 254 6.46 7.77 16.25
N ASP A 255 6.74 8.44 17.34
CA ASP A 255 6.08 9.67 17.70
C ASP A 255 6.92 10.91 17.30
N ASP A 256 6.32 12.08 17.43
CA ASP A 256 6.94 13.37 17.08
C ASP A 256 7.38 14.16 18.30
N SER A 257 7.45 13.49 19.48
CA SER A 257 7.86 14.14 20.75
C SER A 257 9.36 14.30 20.91
#